data_78cf5ff25d690a6d598017a9d0003ead
#
_entry.id   78cf5ff25d690a6d598017a9d0003ead
#
_cell.length_a   1.000
_cell.length_b   1.000
_cell.length_c   1.000
_cell.angle_alpha   90.00
_cell.angle_beta   90.00
_cell.angle_gamma   90.00
#
_symmetry.space_group_name_H-M   'P 1'
#
loop_
_entity.id
_entity.type
_entity.pdbx_description
1 polymer ?
#
loop_
_entity_poly.entity_id
_entity_poly.type
_entity_poly.pdbx_seq_one_letter_code
_entity_poly.pdbx_strand_id
1 'polypeptide(L)'
;MTNKVTISLEENLPMPLIYLASAEDLAQWHVGQLQWAYGQGQRELAISCFDTAAMGFPVGAAACAVLRAVMDFLYDHGDVAALRVLCGGESAYRAYSFHWNMWYAERKPAHDH
;
A
#
# COMPACT_ATOMS: atom_id res chain seq x y z
N MET A 1 -10.84 -10.48 12.32
CA MET A 1 -10.30 -10.10 11.04
C MET A 1 -8.83 -10.47 10.89
N THR A 2 -8.51 -11.07 9.79
CA THR A 2 -7.14 -11.49 9.55
C THR A 2 -6.32 -10.36 8.95
N ASN A 3 -5.13 -10.15 9.50
CA ASN A 3 -4.21 -9.17 8.94
C ASN A 3 -3.44 -9.83 7.80
N LYS A 4 -3.89 -9.59 6.58
CA LYS A 4 -3.28 -10.16 5.40
C LYS A 4 -2.29 -9.22 4.71
N VAL A 5 -2.09 -8.05 5.28
CA VAL A 5 -1.17 -7.06 4.73
C VAL A 5 0.18 -7.15 5.43
N THR A 6 1.25 -7.23 4.66
CA THR A 6 2.61 -7.28 5.18
C THR A 6 3.40 -6.14 4.53
N ILE A 7 4.11 -5.37 5.34
CA ILE A 7 4.95 -4.28 4.85
C ILE A 7 6.40 -4.68 5.07
N SER A 8 7.19 -4.65 4.01
CA SER A 8 8.59 -5.06 4.09
C SER A 8 9.50 -4.11 3.33
N LEU A 9 10.76 -4.08 3.73
CA LEU A 9 11.79 -3.30 3.08
C LEU A 9 12.50 -4.18 2.07
N GLU A 10 12.56 -3.70 0.81
CA GLU A 10 13.20 -4.44 -0.28
C GLU A 10 14.27 -3.55 -0.90
N GLU A 11 15.53 -3.89 -0.68
CA GLU A 11 16.63 -3.00 -1.06
C GLU A 11 16.85 -2.85 -2.55
N ASN A 12 16.57 -3.90 -3.30
CA ASN A 12 16.86 -3.89 -4.73
C ASN A 12 15.60 -3.81 -5.59
N LEU A 13 14.56 -3.22 -5.04
CA LEU A 13 13.30 -3.10 -5.75
C LEU A 13 13.44 -2.08 -6.88
N PRO A 14 13.16 -2.47 -8.13
CA PRO A 14 13.26 -1.52 -9.24
C PRO A 14 12.16 -0.46 -9.16
N MET A 15 12.56 0.80 -9.35
CA MET A 15 11.60 1.88 -9.35
C MET A 15 10.96 1.99 -10.72
N PRO A 16 9.62 2.00 -10.78
CA PRO A 16 8.96 2.14 -12.08
C PRO A 16 9.13 3.56 -12.63
N LEU A 17 9.13 3.65 -13.95
CA LEU A 17 9.21 4.95 -14.62
C LEU A 17 7.81 5.51 -14.76
N ILE A 18 7.30 6.09 -13.67
CA ILE A 18 6.00 6.72 -13.68
C ILE A 18 6.14 8.13 -13.15
N TYR A 19 5.28 9.00 -13.63
CA TYR A 19 5.24 10.37 -13.17
C TYR A 19 3.80 10.71 -12.86
N LEU A 20 3.54 10.94 -11.58
CA LEU A 20 2.19 11.18 -11.11
C LEU A 20 2.14 12.51 -10.37
N ALA A 21 1.03 13.20 -10.53
CA ALA A 21 0.93 14.57 -10.05
C ALA A 21 0.57 14.66 -8.57
N SER A 22 -0.03 13.61 -8.00
CA SER A 22 -0.51 13.70 -6.63
C SER A 22 -0.52 12.35 -5.96
N ALA A 23 -0.67 12.36 -4.64
CA ALA A 23 -0.81 11.13 -3.86
C ALA A 23 -2.05 10.35 -4.27
N GLU A 24 -3.12 11.07 -4.63
CA GLU A 24 -4.35 10.43 -5.08
C GLU A 24 -4.14 9.68 -6.39
N ASP A 25 -3.42 10.29 -7.32
CA ASP A 25 -3.10 9.63 -8.58
C ASP A 25 -2.27 8.37 -8.35
N LEU A 26 -1.32 8.43 -7.43
CA LEU A 26 -0.51 7.28 -7.08
C LEU A 26 -1.37 6.16 -6.50
N ALA A 27 -2.31 6.53 -5.62
CA ALA A 27 -3.20 5.54 -5.03
C ALA A 27 -4.02 4.85 -6.11
N GLN A 28 -4.56 5.60 -7.06
CA GLN A 28 -5.36 5.03 -8.14
C GLN A 28 -4.51 4.15 -9.05
N TRP A 29 -3.26 4.53 -9.27
CA TRP A 29 -2.36 3.71 -10.06
C TRP A 29 -2.15 2.35 -9.42
N HIS A 30 -1.91 2.32 -8.10
CA HIS A 30 -1.74 1.05 -7.39
C HIS A 30 -3.00 0.20 -7.44
N VAL A 31 -4.15 0.82 -7.25
CA VAL A 31 -5.42 0.08 -7.30
C VAL A 31 -5.62 -0.53 -8.68
N GLY A 32 -5.27 0.21 -9.72
CA GLY A 32 -5.36 -0.33 -11.09
C GLY A 32 -4.50 -1.57 -11.28
N GLN A 33 -3.29 -1.55 -10.71
CA GLN A 33 -2.41 -2.72 -10.76
C GLN A 33 -3.01 -3.90 -10.01
N LEU A 34 -3.59 -3.64 -8.84
CA LEU A 34 -4.22 -4.69 -8.06
C LEU A 34 -5.43 -5.28 -8.79
N GLN A 35 -6.25 -4.42 -9.38
CA GLN A 35 -7.42 -4.88 -10.13
C GLN A 35 -7.01 -5.74 -11.31
N TRP A 36 -5.96 -5.35 -12.00
CA TRP A 36 -5.48 -6.13 -13.12
C TRP A 36 -5.02 -7.52 -12.67
N ALA A 37 -4.19 -7.57 -11.63
CA ALA A 37 -3.68 -8.84 -11.14
C ALA A 37 -4.82 -9.73 -10.62
N TYR A 38 -5.77 -9.13 -9.93
CA TYR A 38 -6.93 -9.87 -9.43
C TYR A 38 -7.73 -10.46 -10.60
N GLY A 39 -7.89 -9.67 -11.65
CA GLY A 39 -8.59 -10.14 -12.85
C GLY A 39 -7.87 -11.28 -13.56
N GLN A 40 -6.56 -11.42 -13.33
CA GLN A 40 -5.77 -12.54 -13.87
C GLN A 40 -5.86 -13.79 -12.98
N GLY A 41 -6.66 -13.74 -11.93
CA GLY A 41 -6.83 -14.89 -11.05
C GLY A 41 -5.89 -14.91 -9.86
N GLN A 42 -5.06 -13.89 -9.70
CA GLN A 42 -4.13 -13.85 -8.58
C GLN A 42 -4.84 -13.46 -7.29
N ARG A 43 -4.48 -14.12 -6.20
CA ARG A 43 -5.04 -13.84 -4.89
C ARG A 43 -3.98 -13.51 -3.86
N GLU A 44 -2.71 -13.60 -4.23
CA GLU A 44 -1.59 -13.08 -3.45
C GLU A 44 -1.02 -11.94 -4.26
N LEU A 45 -1.20 -10.73 -3.75
CA LEU A 45 -0.91 -9.52 -4.50
C LEU A 45 0.23 -8.74 -3.84
N ALA A 46 0.83 -7.84 -4.61
CA ALA A 46 1.91 -7.00 -4.09
C ALA A 46 1.87 -5.64 -4.77
N ILE A 47 2.28 -4.62 -4.03
CA ILE A 47 2.52 -3.29 -4.59
C ILE A 47 3.93 -2.87 -4.22
N SER A 48 4.54 -2.03 -5.06
CA SER A 48 5.88 -1.50 -4.85
C SER A 48 5.79 -0.03 -4.51
N CYS A 49 6.35 0.36 -3.38
CA CYS A 49 6.22 1.72 -2.86
C CYS A 49 7.59 2.35 -2.70
N PHE A 50 7.68 3.65 -2.97
CA PHE A 50 8.93 4.37 -2.98
C PHE A 50 8.74 5.74 -2.35
N ASP A 51 9.87 6.41 -2.05
CA ASP A 51 9.83 7.79 -1.63
C ASP A 51 9.37 8.65 -2.80
N THR A 52 8.33 9.43 -2.57
CA THR A 52 7.70 10.22 -3.61
C THR A 52 8.17 11.66 -3.64
N ALA A 53 9.21 12.01 -2.90
CA ALA A 53 9.70 13.38 -2.86
C ALA A 53 10.05 13.88 -4.25
N ALA A 54 10.62 13.02 -5.10
CA ALA A 54 10.96 13.40 -6.47
C ALA A 54 9.74 13.71 -7.33
N MET A 55 8.58 13.25 -6.94
CA MET A 55 7.33 13.53 -7.65
C MET A 55 6.66 14.81 -7.15
N GLY A 56 7.19 15.41 -6.08
CA GLY A 56 6.68 16.68 -5.59
C GLY A 56 5.68 16.58 -4.45
N PHE A 57 5.52 15.42 -3.85
CA PHE A 57 4.63 15.30 -2.68
C PHE A 57 5.27 14.40 -1.62
N PRO A 58 4.94 14.64 -0.35
CA PRO A 58 5.57 13.90 0.75
C PRO A 58 5.22 12.42 0.73
N VAL A 59 6.19 11.59 1.12
CA VAL A 59 5.94 10.15 1.18
C VAL A 59 4.88 9.79 2.21
N GLY A 60 4.73 10.61 3.26
CA GLY A 60 3.67 10.38 4.24
C GLY A 60 2.28 10.54 3.63
N ALA A 61 2.09 11.55 2.80
CA ALA A 61 0.83 11.76 2.10
C ALA A 61 0.55 10.60 1.15
N ALA A 62 1.60 10.15 0.46
CA ALA A 62 1.48 9.01 -0.45
C ALA A 62 1.06 7.75 0.31
N ALA A 63 1.72 7.48 1.45
CA ALA A 63 1.41 6.29 2.24
C ALA A 63 -0.04 6.31 2.71
N CYS A 64 -0.49 7.46 3.18
CA CYS A 64 -1.86 7.57 3.67
C CYS A 64 -2.87 7.29 2.55
N ALA A 65 -2.69 7.92 1.40
CA ALA A 65 -3.62 7.75 0.27
C ALA A 65 -3.58 6.33 -0.28
N VAL A 66 -2.39 5.78 -0.46
CA VAL A 66 -2.23 4.44 -1.02
C VAL A 66 -2.82 3.39 -0.08
N LEU A 67 -2.51 3.47 1.22
CA LEU A 67 -3.00 2.46 2.15
C LEU A 67 -4.51 2.51 2.27
N ARG A 68 -5.10 3.72 2.26
CA ARG A 68 -6.56 3.82 2.29
C ARG A 68 -7.18 3.14 1.07
N ALA A 69 -6.64 3.43 -0.11
CA ALA A 69 -7.16 2.85 -1.34
C ALA A 69 -6.98 1.34 -1.37
N VAL A 70 -5.83 0.86 -0.89
CA VAL A 70 -5.55 -0.57 -0.82
C VAL A 70 -6.54 -1.27 0.11
N MET A 71 -6.82 -0.66 1.25
CA MET A 71 -7.75 -1.28 2.19
C MET A 71 -9.18 -1.30 1.65
N ASP A 72 -9.58 -0.25 0.93
CA ASP A 72 -10.87 -0.28 0.27
C ASP A 72 -10.94 -1.40 -0.75
N PHE A 73 -9.86 -1.58 -1.51
CA PHE A 73 -9.78 -2.68 -2.47
C PHE A 73 -9.92 -4.03 -1.76
N LEU A 74 -9.20 -4.23 -0.67
CA LEU A 74 -9.26 -5.49 0.06
C LEU A 74 -10.63 -5.74 0.68
N TYR A 75 -11.28 -4.67 1.10
CA TYR A 75 -12.64 -4.80 1.64
C TYR A 75 -13.59 -5.31 0.56
N ASP A 76 -13.45 -4.81 -0.65
CA ASP A 76 -14.31 -5.21 -1.77
C ASP A 76 -13.91 -6.56 -2.35
N HIS A 77 -12.73 -7.06 -2.03
CA HIS A 77 -12.21 -8.30 -2.59
C HIS A 77 -11.75 -9.22 -1.46
N GLY A 78 -12.72 -9.69 -0.68
CA GLY A 78 -12.45 -10.45 0.52
C GLY A 78 -11.73 -11.78 0.30
N ASP A 79 -11.71 -12.27 -0.93
CA ASP A 79 -11.03 -13.53 -1.25
C ASP A 79 -9.55 -13.35 -1.59
N VAL A 80 -9.02 -12.13 -1.52
CA VAL A 80 -7.57 -11.93 -1.60
C VAL A 80 -6.94 -12.56 -0.36
N ALA A 81 -5.95 -13.44 -0.59
CA ALA A 81 -5.32 -14.17 0.50
C ALA A 81 -4.25 -13.37 1.21
N ALA A 82 -3.48 -12.57 0.45
CA ALA A 82 -2.39 -11.80 1.03
C ALA A 82 -2.07 -10.60 0.15
N LEU A 83 -1.62 -9.52 0.76
CA LEU A 83 -1.13 -8.36 0.03
C LEU A 83 0.17 -7.90 0.66
N ARG A 84 1.20 -7.80 -0.15
CA ARG A 84 2.52 -7.38 0.30
C ARG A 84 2.79 -5.96 -0.18
N VAL A 85 3.18 -5.10 0.76
CA VAL A 85 3.60 -3.74 0.45
C VAL A 85 5.13 -3.74 0.50
N LEU A 86 5.74 -3.69 -0.68
CA LEU A 86 7.18 -3.75 -0.82
C LEU A 86 7.71 -2.33 -0.90
N CYS A 87 8.54 -1.95 0.06
CA CYS A 87 9.05 -0.59 0.15
C CYS A 87 10.49 -0.54 -0.33
N GLY A 88 10.76 0.27 -1.33
CA GLY A 88 12.05 0.31 -2.01
C GLY A 88 13.09 1.17 -1.31
N GLY A 89 12.84 1.65 -0.11
CA GLY A 89 13.79 2.44 0.65
C GLY A 89 13.29 2.64 2.05
N GLU A 90 14.18 3.04 2.95
CA GLU A 90 13.83 3.17 4.35
C GLU A 90 12.79 4.26 4.59
N SER A 91 12.87 5.34 3.83
CA SER A 91 11.91 6.43 3.93
C SER A 91 10.48 5.93 3.66
N ALA A 92 10.30 5.18 2.58
CA ALA A 92 9.00 4.61 2.25
C ALA A 92 8.58 3.58 3.30
N TYR A 93 9.51 2.74 3.71
CA TYR A 93 9.21 1.71 4.69
C TYR A 93 8.70 2.31 5.99
N ARG A 94 9.35 3.38 6.47
CA ARG A 94 8.93 4.04 7.71
C ARG A 94 7.56 4.68 7.56
N ALA A 95 7.32 5.35 6.44
CA ALA A 95 6.07 6.06 6.24
C ALA A 95 4.89 5.08 6.12
N TYR A 96 5.07 4.03 5.33
CA TYR A 96 3.99 3.05 5.15
C TYR A 96 3.74 2.26 6.44
N SER A 97 4.80 1.89 7.14
CA SER A 97 4.64 1.19 8.42
C SER A 97 3.95 2.05 9.46
N PHE A 98 4.34 3.33 9.54
CA PHE A 98 3.75 4.24 10.50
C PHE A 98 2.25 4.42 10.25
N HIS A 99 1.88 4.71 9.02
CA HIS A 99 0.47 4.95 8.70
C HIS A 99 -0.35 3.67 8.81
N TRP A 100 0.23 2.54 8.43
CA TRP A 100 -0.47 1.27 8.59
C TRP A 100 -0.74 0.96 10.05
N ASN A 101 0.26 1.16 10.91
CA ASN A 101 0.10 0.86 12.33
C ASN A 101 -0.91 1.78 12.98
N MET A 102 -0.88 3.07 12.66
CA MET A 102 -1.86 3.99 13.19
C MET A 102 -3.27 3.62 12.75
N TRP A 103 -3.41 3.36 11.48
CA TRP A 103 -4.71 3.07 10.90
C TRP A 103 -5.28 1.76 11.44
N TYR A 104 -4.42 0.75 11.54
CA TYR A 104 -4.83 -0.54 12.07
C TYR A 104 -5.25 -0.42 13.55
N ALA A 105 -4.50 0.36 14.31
CA ALA A 105 -4.83 0.56 15.71
C ALA A 105 -6.17 1.24 15.89
N GLU A 106 -6.48 2.21 15.02
CA GLU A 106 -7.74 2.92 15.09
C GLU A 106 -8.93 2.02 14.76
N ARG A 107 -8.72 1.05 13.89
CA ARG A 107 -9.80 0.16 13.48
C ARG A 107 -9.90 -1.08 14.33
N LYS A 108 -8.92 -1.31 15.17
CA LYS A 108 -8.95 -2.44 16.06
C LYS A 108 -10.01 -2.20 17.13
N PRO A 109 -10.88 -3.16 17.37
CA PRO A 109 -11.93 -2.97 18.40
C PRO A 109 -11.32 -2.67 19.76
N ALA A 110 -11.85 -1.66 20.42
CA ALA A 110 -11.33 -1.23 21.70
C ALA A 110 -11.42 -2.31 22.77
N HIS A 111 -12.40 -3.17 22.64
CA HIS A 111 -12.64 -4.25 23.60
C HIS A 111 -11.89 -5.51 23.23
N ASP A 112 -11.05 -5.43 22.28
CA ASP A 112 -10.35 -6.58 21.76
C ASP A 112 -9.23 -6.96 22.72
N HIS A 113 -9.60 -7.51 23.78
CA HIS A 113 -8.67 -7.93 24.81
C HIS A 113 -9.37 -8.85 25.78
#